data_803ff3a9d4536d2720b915ebbae924f4
#
_entry.id   803ff3a9d4536d2720b915ebbae924f4
#
_cell.length_a   1.000
_cell.length_b   1.000
_cell.length_c   1.000
_cell.angle_alpha   90.00
_cell.angle_beta   90.00
_cell.angle_gamma   90.00
#
_symmetry.space_group_name_H-M   'P 1'
#
loop_
_entity.id
_entity.type
_entity.pdbx_description
1 polymer ?
#
loop_
_entity_poly.entity_id
_entity_poly.type
_entity_poly.pdbx_seq_one_letter_code
_entity_poly.pdbx_strand_id
1 'polypeptide(L)'
;MKTKTYERLTSLHDKYGPQEFGKLCQKFLAITFQMAGYSRIVERGVQGVDIDAAGESGEKYAIEVKTTVTKSINFEKKDVEGLQKRKQDGYQPVLAVLRLDRFSDWIFARAQEIKPGSLYIDSLRVHRLRELEAGTRPLFDEAIGNHFHRTMQEAQRYLDNFLRQKGVEVRRL
;
A
#
# COMPACT_ATOMS: atom_id res chain seq x y z
N MET A 1 -6.40 -0.48 -13.11
CA MET A 1 -5.47 -1.66 -13.19
C MET A 1 -5.60 -2.32 -14.56
N LYS A 2 -4.48 -2.66 -15.17
CA LYS A 2 -4.44 -3.42 -16.43
C LYS A 2 -4.68 -4.91 -16.16
N THR A 3 -5.26 -5.62 -17.12
CA THR A 3 -5.50 -7.08 -17.02
C THR A 3 -4.22 -7.84 -16.64
N LYS A 4 -3.11 -7.55 -17.31
CA LYS A 4 -1.82 -8.17 -17.03
C LYS A 4 -1.30 -7.91 -15.63
N THR A 5 -1.58 -6.74 -15.04
CA THR A 5 -1.26 -6.44 -13.64
C THR A 5 -2.06 -7.33 -12.70
N TYR A 6 -3.35 -7.47 -12.94
CA TYR A 6 -4.22 -8.34 -12.16
C TYR A 6 -3.78 -9.81 -12.20
N GLU A 7 -3.48 -10.33 -13.39
CA GLU A 7 -2.96 -11.71 -13.55
C GLU A 7 -1.65 -11.93 -12.78
N ARG A 8 -0.74 -10.95 -12.81
CA ARG A 8 0.53 -10.99 -12.06
C ARG A 8 0.32 -10.97 -10.55
N LEU A 9 -0.58 -10.12 -10.07
CA LEU A 9 -0.93 -10.07 -8.64
C LEU A 9 -1.57 -11.39 -8.17
N THR A 10 -2.45 -11.97 -8.97
CA THR A 10 -3.03 -13.30 -8.70
C THR A 10 -1.94 -14.36 -8.62
N SER A 11 -0.99 -14.36 -9.56
CA SER A 11 0.13 -15.31 -9.54
C SER A 11 1.02 -15.17 -8.31
N LEU A 12 1.26 -13.92 -7.85
CA LEU A 12 2.01 -13.67 -6.60
C LEU A 12 1.23 -14.17 -5.38
N HIS A 13 -0.08 -13.91 -5.34
CA HIS A 13 -0.94 -14.37 -4.25
C HIS A 13 -0.97 -15.90 -4.17
N ASP A 14 -1.15 -16.58 -5.31
CA ASP A 14 -1.21 -18.04 -5.38
C ASP A 14 0.12 -18.69 -4.98
N LYS A 15 1.23 -18.07 -5.35
CA LYS A 15 2.56 -18.59 -4.99
C LYS A 15 2.91 -18.39 -3.53
N TYR A 16 2.65 -17.23 -2.97
CA TYR A 16 3.20 -16.85 -1.66
C TYR A 16 2.17 -16.85 -0.53
N GLY A 17 0.89 -16.95 -0.84
CA GLY A 17 -0.20 -16.90 0.13
C GLY A 17 -0.51 -15.47 0.61
N PRO A 18 -1.61 -15.29 1.33
CA PRO A 18 -2.19 -13.97 1.62
C PRO A 18 -1.28 -13.08 2.48
N GLN A 19 -0.58 -13.64 3.46
CA GLN A 19 0.27 -12.85 4.36
C GLN A 19 1.50 -12.27 3.65
N GLU A 20 2.24 -13.10 2.91
CA GLU A 20 3.40 -12.66 2.15
C GLU A 20 2.98 -11.75 0.99
N PHE A 21 1.89 -12.08 0.31
CA PHE A 21 1.30 -11.23 -0.73
C PHE A 21 1.00 -9.81 -0.22
N GLY A 22 0.43 -9.68 0.98
CA GLY A 22 0.17 -8.37 1.58
C GLY A 22 1.46 -7.54 1.72
N LYS A 23 2.54 -8.16 2.19
CA LYS A 23 3.86 -7.52 2.31
C LYS A 23 4.46 -7.14 0.95
N LEU A 24 4.30 -7.97 -0.06
CA LEU A 24 4.72 -7.64 -1.43
C LEU A 24 3.96 -6.45 -1.98
N CYS A 25 2.63 -6.42 -1.80
CA CYS A 25 1.79 -5.30 -2.22
C CYS A 25 2.15 -3.98 -1.52
N GLN A 26 2.47 -4.02 -0.23
CA GLN A 26 2.98 -2.86 0.51
C GLN A 26 4.25 -2.30 -0.13
N LYS A 27 5.20 -3.16 -0.50
CA LYS A 27 6.45 -2.74 -1.15
C LYS A 27 6.24 -2.21 -2.57
N PHE A 28 5.38 -2.83 -3.35
CA PHE A 28 4.98 -2.30 -4.66
C PHE A 28 4.32 -0.92 -4.53
N LEU A 29 3.54 -0.73 -3.49
CA LEU A 29 2.93 0.57 -3.23
C LEU A 29 3.98 1.61 -2.82
N ALA A 30 4.98 1.26 -2.00
CA ALA A 30 6.10 2.14 -1.69
C ALA A 30 6.90 2.54 -2.94
N ILE A 31 7.15 1.59 -3.87
CA ILE A 31 7.76 1.87 -5.18
C ILE A 31 6.89 2.84 -5.97
N THR A 32 5.58 2.64 -5.97
CA THR A 32 4.63 3.51 -6.67
C THR A 32 4.70 4.95 -6.16
N PHE A 33 4.76 5.17 -4.86
CA PHE A 33 4.95 6.50 -4.28
C PHE A 33 6.30 7.11 -4.64
N GLN A 34 7.36 6.30 -4.65
CA GLN A 34 8.67 6.75 -5.09
C GLN A 34 8.64 7.20 -6.57
N MET A 35 8.00 6.45 -7.45
CA MET A 35 7.81 6.81 -8.85
C MET A 35 6.93 8.05 -9.04
N ALA A 36 5.98 8.28 -8.13
CA ALA A 36 5.13 9.48 -8.11
C ALA A 36 5.86 10.75 -7.62
N GLY A 37 7.15 10.64 -7.26
CA GLY A 37 7.98 11.80 -6.88
C GLY A 37 7.99 12.11 -5.38
N TYR A 38 7.47 11.21 -4.53
CA TYR A 38 7.62 11.37 -3.09
C TYR A 38 9.07 11.13 -2.69
N SER A 39 9.71 12.14 -2.09
CA SER A 39 11.15 12.15 -1.84
C SER A 39 11.55 11.50 -0.51
N ARG A 40 10.63 11.45 0.44
CA ARG A 40 10.84 10.83 1.76
C ARG A 40 9.82 9.74 1.99
N ILE A 41 10.25 8.50 1.83
CA ILE A 41 9.43 7.31 2.02
C ILE A 41 10.05 6.42 3.07
N VAL A 42 9.25 6.00 4.04
CA VAL A 42 9.60 4.97 5.03
C VAL A 42 8.63 3.80 4.86
N GLU A 43 9.15 2.63 4.57
CA GLU A 43 8.38 1.38 4.48
C GLU A 43 8.73 0.50 5.70
N ARG A 44 7.71 0.02 6.42
CA ARG A 44 7.87 -0.73 7.67
C ARG A 44 7.28 -2.12 7.56
N GLY A 45 8.09 -3.12 7.88
CA GLY A 45 7.63 -4.50 8.07
C GLY A 45 7.21 -4.83 9.50
N VAL A 46 7.15 -3.81 10.38
CA VAL A 46 6.97 -3.95 11.83
C VAL A 46 5.97 -2.93 12.35
N GLN A 47 5.81 -2.84 13.67
CA GLN A 47 4.83 -1.98 14.33
C GLN A 47 4.79 -0.54 13.80
N GLY A 48 3.61 0.02 13.72
CA GLY A 48 3.30 1.36 13.21
C GLY A 48 2.53 1.29 11.90
N VAL A 49 2.45 2.42 11.21
CA VAL A 49 1.86 2.46 9.86
C VAL A 49 2.82 1.83 8.84
N ASP A 50 2.27 1.22 7.82
CA ASP A 50 3.06 0.47 6.81
C ASP A 50 3.97 1.37 5.97
N ILE A 51 3.46 2.53 5.53
CA ILE A 51 4.20 3.47 4.69
C ILE A 51 3.99 4.89 5.18
N ASP A 52 5.09 5.64 5.34
CA ASP A 52 5.04 7.11 5.32
C ASP A 52 5.55 7.58 3.96
N ALA A 53 4.84 8.52 3.35
CA ALA A 53 5.25 9.15 2.11
C ALA A 53 5.10 10.68 2.23
N ALA A 54 6.20 11.41 2.03
CA ALA A 54 6.18 12.87 2.05
C ALA A 54 6.75 13.43 0.76
N GLY A 55 5.99 14.30 0.12
CA GLY A 55 6.37 15.00 -1.10
C GLY A 55 7.07 16.33 -0.84
N GLU A 56 7.70 16.89 -1.86
CA GLU A 56 8.38 18.21 -1.78
C GLU A 56 7.40 19.36 -1.67
N SER A 57 6.18 19.20 -2.22
CA SER A 57 5.11 20.21 -2.14
C SER A 57 4.45 20.29 -0.75
N GLY A 58 4.90 19.44 0.20
CA GLY A 58 4.44 19.45 1.59
C GLY A 58 3.34 18.46 1.92
N GLU A 59 2.81 17.73 0.94
CA GLU A 59 1.87 16.64 1.19
C GLU A 59 2.56 15.49 1.91
N LYS A 60 1.87 14.94 2.92
CA LYS A 60 2.38 13.84 3.75
C LYS A 60 1.27 12.84 4.03
N TYR A 61 1.51 11.60 3.70
CA TYR A 61 0.58 10.49 3.91
C TYR A 61 1.19 9.44 4.84
N ALA A 62 0.42 9.03 5.85
CA ALA A 62 0.69 7.85 6.66
C ALA A 62 -0.32 6.77 6.25
N ILE A 63 0.16 5.67 5.71
CA ILE A 63 -0.64 4.71 4.97
C ILE A 63 -0.62 3.35 5.66
N GLU A 64 -1.78 2.88 6.06
CA GLU A 64 -2.01 1.48 6.44
C GLU A 64 -2.48 0.71 5.22
N VAL A 65 -1.85 -0.43 4.95
CA VAL A 65 -2.08 -1.24 3.73
C VAL A 65 -2.81 -2.52 4.09
N LYS A 66 -3.94 -2.77 3.43
CA LYS A 66 -4.70 -4.01 3.56
C LYS A 66 -4.94 -4.63 2.19
N THR A 67 -4.72 -5.94 2.09
CA THR A 67 -5.07 -6.74 0.91
C THR A 67 -6.07 -7.80 1.30
N THR A 68 -7.00 -8.12 0.41
CA THR A 68 -8.04 -9.12 0.68
C THR A 68 -8.56 -9.77 -0.60
N VAL A 69 -9.08 -10.98 -0.46
CA VAL A 69 -9.86 -11.69 -1.48
C VAL A 69 -11.36 -11.69 -1.15
N THR A 70 -11.79 -10.84 -0.21
CA THR A 70 -13.19 -10.76 0.24
C THR A 70 -13.70 -9.31 0.17
N LYS A 71 -14.97 -9.12 0.48
CA LYS A 71 -15.63 -7.79 0.51
C LYS A 71 -15.35 -6.97 1.77
N SER A 72 -14.62 -7.51 2.73
CA SER A 72 -14.31 -6.85 4.00
C SER A 72 -12.86 -7.01 4.40
N ILE A 73 -12.40 -6.10 5.25
CA ILE A 73 -11.07 -6.10 5.87
C ILE A 73 -11.22 -5.96 7.37
N ASN A 74 -10.22 -6.40 8.12
CA ASN A 74 -10.09 -6.07 9.54
C ASN A 74 -9.18 -4.84 9.71
N PHE A 75 -9.73 -3.76 10.29
CA PHE A 75 -9.00 -2.55 10.63
C PHE A 75 -8.84 -2.52 12.14
N GLU A 76 -7.66 -2.89 12.61
CA GLU A 76 -7.41 -3.15 14.02
C GLU A 76 -7.21 -1.84 14.81
N LYS A 77 -7.45 -1.90 16.12
CA LYS A 77 -7.22 -0.76 17.02
C LYS A 77 -5.79 -0.24 16.94
N LYS A 78 -4.80 -1.14 16.85
CA LYS A 78 -3.38 -0.77 16.69
C LYS A 78 -3.10 0.00 15.41
N ASP A 79 -3.82 -0.30 14.31
CA ASP A 79 -3.70 0.41 13.03
C ASP A 79 -4.19 1.86 13.18
N VAL A 80 -5.34 2.02 13.86
CA VAL A 80 -5.89 3.36 14.18
C VAL A 80 -4.93 4.16 15.05
N GLU A 81 -4.40 3.55 16.11
CA GLU A 81 -3.45 4.19 17.03
C GLU A 81 -2.16 4.63 16.31
N GLY A 82 -1.62 3.78 15.44
CA GLY A 82 -0.47 4.10 14.59
C GLY A 82 -0.73 5.31 13.69
N LEU A 83 -1.86 5.32 13.02
CA LEU A 83 -2.28 6.43 12.14
C LEU A 83 -2.53 7.72 12.91
N GLN A 84 -3.14 7.66 14.10
CA GLN A 84 -3.38 8.83 14.94
C GLN A 84 -2.06 9.45 15.42
N LYS A 85 -1.08 8.65 15.80
CA LYS A 85 0.27 9.13 16.14
C LYS A 85 0.90 9.88 14.97
N ARG A 86 0.82 9.34 13.74
CA ARG A 86 1.36 10.00 12.55
C ARG A 86 0.61 11.29 12.19
N LYS A 87 -0.70 11.35 12.49
CA LYS A 87 -1.49 12.58 12.32
C LYS A 87 -0.95 13.71 13.19
N GLN A 88 -0.52 13.42 14.43
CA GLN A 88 0.11 14.41 15.30
C GLN A 88 1.43 14.95 14.72
N ASP A 89 2.13 14.13 13.90
CA ASP A 89 3.35 14.53 13.19
C ASP A 89 3.05 15.25 11.84
N GLY A 90 1.79 15.60 11.58
CA GLY A 90 1.36 16.33 10.39
C GLY A 90 1.12 15.48 9.15
N TYR A 91 1.01 14.15 9.29
CA TYR A 91 0.66 13.25 8.19
C TYR A 91 -0.85 13.09 8.07
N GLN A 92 -1.35 12.99 6.85
CA GLN A 92 -2.72 12.59 6.59
C GLN A 92 -2.86 11.08 6.72
N PRO A 93 -3.70 10.57 7.64
CA PRO A 93 -3.98 9.15 7.77
C PRO A 93 -4.73 8.61 6.56
N VAL A 94 -4.20 7.52 5.97
CA VAL A 94 -4.78 6.86 4.79
C VAL A 94 -4.87 5.36 5.02
N LEU A 95 -6.00 4.78 4.67
CA LEU A 95 -6.19 3.34 4.54
C LEU A 95 -6.17 2.97 3.06
N ALA A 96 -5.17 2.21 2.65
CA ALA A 96 -5.03 1.68 1.29
C ALA A 96 -5.52 0.24 1.24
N VAL A 97 -6.51 -0.04 0.40
CA VAL A 97 -7.10 -1.38 0.26
C VAL A 97 -6.99 -1.87 -1.17
N LEU A 98 -6.42 -3.06 -1.34
CA LEU A 98 -6.44 -3.81 -2.60
C LEU A 98 -7.30 -5.05 -2.45
N ARG A 99 -8.29 -5.16 -3.32
CA ARG A 99 -9.23 -6.27 -3.35
C ARG A 99 -8.99 -7.16 -4.56
N LEU A 100 -8.58 -8.41 -4.33
CA LEU A 100 -8.14 -9.32 -5.39
C LEU A 100 -9.24 -10.27 -5.91
N ASP A 101 -10.40 -10.39 -5.23
CA ASP A 101 -11.56 -11.15 -5.71
C ASP A 101 -12.31 -10.44 -6.85
N ARG A 102 -11.93 -9.21 -7.12
CA ARG A 102 -12.44 -8.38 -8.22
C ARG A 102 -11.29 -7.73 -8.97
N PHE A 103 -11.48 -7.52 -10.25
CA PHE A 103 -10.62 -6.70 -11.07
C PHE A 103 -10.78 -5.22 -10.67
N SER A 104 -10.05 -4.78 -9.67
CA SER A 104 -10.17 -3.43 -9.11
C SER A 104 -8.81 -2.81 -8.81
N ASP A 105 -8.77 -1.48 -8.81
CA ASP A 105 -7.60 -0.71 -8.41
C ASP A 105 -7.51 -0.57 -6.89
N TRP A 106 -6.39 -0.02 -6.40
CA TRP A 106 -6.28 0.45 -5.04
C TRP A 106 -7.39 1.44 -4.69
N ILE A 107 -7.94 1.29 -3.51
CA ILE A 107 -8.78 2.29 -2.86
C ILE A 107 -7.92 2.97 -1.80
N PHE A 108 -7.81 4.30 -1.87
CA PHE A 108 -7.22 5.12 -0.82
C PHE A 108 -8.32 5.89 -0.12
N ALA A 109 -8.50 5.65 1.19
CA ALA A 109 -9.53 6.30 1.98
C ALA A 109 -8.90 7.12 3.12
N ARG A 110 -9.43 8.31 3.38
CA ARG A 110 -9.09 9.08 4.59
C ARG A 110 -9.47 8.28 5.82
N ALA A 111 -8.48 7.91 6.62
CA ALA A 111 -8.67 6.98 7.74
C ALA A 111 -9.05 7.65 9.06
N GLN A 112 -8.96 8.98 9.17
CA GLN A 112 -9.18 9.70 10.43
C GLN A 112 -10.59 9.56 11.02
N GLU A 113 -11.59 9.23 10.19
CA GLU A 113 -12.99 9.06 10.59
C GLU A 113 -13.41 7.59 10.62
N ILE A 114 -12.51 6.67 10.26
CA ILE A 114 -12.80 5.25 10.21
C ILE A 114 -12.58 4.62 11.58
N LYS A 115 -13.59 3.93 12.09
CA LYS A 115 -13.51 3.21 13.37
C LYS A 115 -12.86 1.84 13.18
N PRO A 116 -12.15 1.33 14.19
CA PRO A 116 -11.62 -0.03 14.14
C PRO A 116 -12.73 -1.07 14.12
N GLY A 117 -12.45 -2.21 13.50
CA GLY A 117 -13.36 -3.33 13.39
C GLY A 117 -13.37 -3.95 11.99
N SER A 118 -14.34 -4.81 11.74
CA SER A 118 -14.58 -5.35 10.41
C SER A 118 -15.26 -4.29 9.53
N LEU A 119 -14.61 -3.92 8.42
CA LEU A 119 -15.06 -2.89 7.50
C LEU A 119 -15.45 -3.50 6.15
N TYR A 120 -16.64 -3.19 5.68
CA TYR A 120 -16.99 -3.43 4.28
C TYR A 120 -16.27 -2.42 3.38
N ILE A 121 -15.60 -2.91 2.34
CA ILE A 121 -14.79 -2.07 1.44
C ILE A 121 -15.67 -1.03 0.74
N ASP A 122 -16.91 -1.38 0.38
CA ASP A 122 -17.85 -0.45 -0.25
C ASP A 122 -18.22 0.74 0.67
N SER A 123 -18.11 0.60 2.00
CA SER A 123 -18.34 1.71 2.94
C SER A 123 -17.25 2.79 2.90
N LEU A 124 -16.06 2.46 2.36
CA LEU A 124 -14.97 3.42 2.20
C LEU A 124 -15.25 4.45 1.10
N ARG A 125 -16.30 4.27 0.30
CA ARG A 125 -16.62 5.07 -0.88
C ARG A 125 -16.67 6.58 -0.60
N VAL A 126 -17.20 6.98 0.54
CA VAL A 126 -17.34 8.40 0.93
C VAL A 126 -16.05 9.05 1.40
N HIS A 127 -15.03 8.22 1.72
CA HIS A 127 -13.73 8.67 2.24
C HIS A 127 -12.63 8.66 1.17
N ARG A 128 -12.92 8.26 -0.07
CA ARG A 128 -11.92 8.03 -1.13
C ARG A 128 -11.16 9.30 -1.52
N LEU A 129 -9.85 9.14 -1.67
CA LEU A 129 -8.90 10.12 -2.20
C LEU A 129 -8.71 9.88 -3.71
N ARG A 130 -9.66 10.29 -4.52
CA ARG A 130 -9.72 9.95 -5.95
C ARG A 130 -8.55 10.49 -6.78
N GLU A 131 -8.02 11.65 -6.43
CA GLU A 131 -6.83 12.21 -7.10
C GLU A 131 -5.60 11.36 -6.84
N LEU A 132 -5.41 10.90 -5.60
CA LEU A 132 -4.33 9.99 -5.23
C LEU A 132 -4.46 8.65 -5.95
N GLU A 133 -5.69 8.11 -6.05
CA GLU A 133 -5.96 6.89 -6.80
C GLU A 133 -5.62 7.05 -8.29
N ALA A 134 -6.05 8.15 -8.91
CA ALA A 134 -5.80 8.42 -10.32
C ALA A 134 -4.30 8.58 -10.61
N GLY A 135 -3.58 9.30 -9.75
CA GLY A 135 -2.14 9.54 -9.92
C GLY A 135 -1.28 8.28 -9.71
N THR A 136 -1.69 7.40 -8.80
CA THR A 136 -0.90 6.19 -8.49
C THR A 136 -1.21 5.00 -9.39
N ARG A 137 -2.41 4.91 -9.97
CA ARG A 137 -2.85 3.77 -10.80
C ARG A 137 -1.88 3.39 -11.92
N PRO A 138 -1.49 4.29 -12.84
CA PRO A 138 -0.59 3.93 -13.94
C PRO A 138 0.79 3.53 -13.44
N LEU A 139 1.28 4.17 -12.36
CA LEU A 139 2.58 3.88 -11.77
C LEU A 139 2.60 2.53 -11.06
N PHE A 140 1.50 2.14 -10.43
CA PHE A 140 1.38 0.81 -9.84
C PHE A 140 1.40 -0.29 -10.91
N ASP A 141 0.68 -0.11 -12.02
CA ASP A 141 0.74 -1.02 -13.17
C ASP A 141 2.17 -1.15 -13.71
N GLU A 142 2.90 -0.04 -13.79
CA GLU A 142 4.30 -0.01 -14.22
C GLU A 142 5.22 -0.70 -13.21
N ALA A 143 5.07 -0.42 -11.91
CA ALA A 143 5.86 -1.06 -10.85
C ALA A 143 5.70 -2.59 -10.88
N ILE A 144 4.47 -3.10 -10.97
CA ILE A 144 4.22 -4.54 -11.14
C ILE A 144 4.84 -5.04 -12.44
N GLY A 145 4.71 -4.27 -13.54
CA GLY A 145 5.28 -4.59 -14.84
C GLY A 145 6.78 -4.85 -14.80
N ASN A 146 7.50 -3.94 -14.18
CA ASN A 146 8.96 -3.92 -14.14
C ASN A 146 9.55 -4.92 -13.15
N HIS A 147 8.85 -5.22 -12.07
CA HIS A 147 9.44 -5.96 -10.95
C HIS A 147 8.88 -7.37 -10.76
N PHE A 148 7.79 -7.75 -11.45
CA PHE A 148 7.09 -9.01 -11.27
C PHE A 148 8.01 -10.25 -11.33
N HIS A 149 8.80 -10.40 -12.41
CA HIS A 149 9.58 -11.61 -12.63
C HIS A 149 10.60 -11.85 -11.52
N ARG A 150 11.30 -10.81 -11.09
CA ARG A 150 12.26 -10.93 -10.00
C ARG A 150 11.59 -11.13 -8.65
N THR A 151 10.43 -10.50 -8.44
CA THR A 151 9.62 -10.74 -7.23
C THR A 151 9.12 -12.18 -7.16
N MET A 152 8.75 -12.77 -8.29
CA MET A 152 8.38 -14.20 -8.35
C MET A 152 9.53 -15.14 -7.96
N GLN A 153 10.78 -14.71 -8.10
CA GLN A 153 11.96 -15.53 -7.75
C GLN A 153 12.46 -15.26 -6.33
N GLU A 154 12.51 -14.01 -5.91
CA GLU A 154 13.22 -13.54 -4.73
C GLU A 154 12.32 -12.93 -3.64
N ALA A 155 11.02 -12.84 -3.91
CA ALA A 155 10.01 -12.27 -2.99
C ALA A 155 10.41 -10.88 -2.43
N GLN A 156 10.21 -10.67 -1.12
CA GLN A 156 10.52 -9.40 -0.45
C GLN A 156 12.00 -9.00 -0.55
N ARG A 157 12.93 -9.95 -0.58
CA ARG A 157 14.36 -9.65 -0.61
C ARG A 157 14.74 -8.75 -1.78
N TYR A 158 14.22 -9.05 -2.97
CA TYR A 158 14.43 -8.21 -4.15
C TYR A 158 13.88 -6.80 -3.98
N LEU A 159 12.61 -6.71 -3.55
CA LEU A 159 11.94 -5.41 -3.41
C LEU A 159 12.57 -4.55 -2.33
N ASP A 160 13.01 -5.13 -1.22
CA ASP A 160 13.74 -4.42 -0.16
C ASP A 160 15.05 -3.81 -0.68
N ASN A 161 15.81 -4.59 -1.42
CA ASN A 161 17.05 -4.11 -2.02
C ASN A 161 16.82 -3.00 -3.03
N PHE A 162 15.80 -3.15 -3.87
CA PHE A 162 15.40 -2.13 -4.85
C PHE A 162 14.97 -0.83 -4.16
N LEU A 163 14.10 -0.90 -3.15
CA LEU A 163 13.64 0.25 -2.40
C LEU A 163 14.81 1.01 -1.75
N ARG A 164 15.75 0.31 -1.10
CA ARG A 164 16.96 0.92 -0.52
C ARG A 164 17.83 1.61 -1.56
N GLN A 165 18.02 0.99 -2.72
CA GLN A 165 18.76 1.61 -3.84
C GLN A 165 18.09 2.90 -4.35
N LYS A 166 16.77 3.03 -4.19
CA LYS A 166 15.99 4.22 -4.55
C LYS A 166 15.87 5.24 -3.42
N GLY A 167 16.59 5.05 -2.30
CA GLY A 167 16.58 5.97 -1.17
C GLY A 167 15.39 5.84 -0.23
N VAL A 168 14.60 4.78 -0.38
CA VAL A 168 13.51 4.49 0.55
C VAL A 168 14.07 3.87 1.82
N GLU A 169 13.67 4.40 2.98
CA GLU A 169 14.02 3.81 4.27
C GLU A 169 13.18 2.56 4.51
N VAL A 170 13.82 1.40 4.49
CA VAL A 170 13.19 0.09 4.70
C VAL A 170 13.48 -0.38 6.10
N ARG A 171 12.48 -0.33 7.00
CA ARG A 171 12.60 -0.77 8.40
C ARG A 171 12.16 -2.21 8.56
N ARG A 172 13.03 -3.02 9.16
CA ARG A 172 12.78 -4.40 9.59
C ARG A 172 13.09 -4.52 11.09
N LEU A 173 12.59 -5.60 11.70
CA LEU A 173 12.98 -5.96 13.07
C LEU A 173 14.47 -6.25 13.16
#